data_f75f676c47721c8d71839c9a1c915107
#
_entry.id   f75f676c47721c8d71839c9a1c915107
#
_cell.length_a   1.000
_cell.length_b   1.000
_cell.length_c   1.000
_cell.angle_alpha   90.00
_cell.angle_beta   90.00
_cell.angle_gamma   90.00
#
_symmetry.space_group_name_H-M   'P 1'
#
loop_
_entity.id
_entity.type
_entity.pdbx_description
1 polymer ?
#
loop_
_entity_poly.entity_id
_entity_poly.type
_entity_poly.pdbx_seq_one_letter_code
_entity_poly.pdbx_strand_id
1 'polypeptide(L)'
;MLRRLLRRSRQRRYSSSAATVPLSAPTFAVFGANTGVGKTLVSAGLAAALLSSSSPSVSAVSYLKPLQTGYPADSDARFVFARTPALLRGRASSSSPRATRLVASCRTLFPSPAVGAEAAPLHERQQNVVAYGGDGAEEETKVLSCRTAYAWREPVSPHLAAEREGMAVGDDEVRGCVEQWLLEEDEGEGGKVWKVLETAGGVASPGASGALQCDLYRCVTFTACSGFCYLFLRRACFLA
;
A
#
# COMPACT_ATOMS: atom_id res chain seq x y z
N MET A 1 18.84 30.87 -38.19
CA MET A 1 19.58 29.59 -38.24
C MET A 1 19.32 28.82 -36.96
N LEU A 2 18.22 28.01 -36.97
CA LEU A 2 17.71 27.28 -35.79
C LEU A 2 18.28 25.87 -35.83
N ARG A 3 19.26 25.51 -34.99
CA ARG A 3 19.70 24.13 -34.82
C ARG A 3 18.99 23.54 -33.62
N ARG A 4 18.03 22.66 -33.92
CA ARG A 4 17.35 21.72 -33.03
C ARG A 4 18.34 20.90 -32.22
N LEU A 5 18.29 21.03 -30.92
CA LEU A 5 18.80 20.04 -29.98
C LEU A 5 17.69 19.00 -29.71
N LEU A 6 17.63 18.00 -30.58
CA LEU A 6 16.91 16.77 -30.24
C LEU A 6 17.77 16.01 -29.20
N ARG A 7 17.46 16.16 -27.93
CA ARG A 7 17.89 15.22 -26.90
C ARG A 7 17.26 13.87 -27.23
N ARG A 8 18.05 12.98 -27.79
CA ARG A 8 17.72 11.57 -27.85
C ARG A 8 17.59 11.07 -26.41
N SER A 9 16.35 10.79 -25.99
CA SER A 9 16.09 9.98 -24.82
C SER A 9 16.75 8.63 -25.05
N ARG A 10 17.86 8.37 -24.35
CA ARG A 10 18.42 7.03 -24.26
C ARG A 10 17.39 6.18 -23.55
N GLN A 11 16.60 5.45 -24.31
CA GLN A 11 15.90 4.28 -23.83
C GLN A 11 16.95 3.33 -23.26
N ARG A 12 17.16 3.39 -21.95
CA ARG A 12 17.96 2.38 -21.25
C ARG A 12 17.25 1.05 -21.44
N ARG A 13 17.83 0.17 -22.24
CA ARG A 13 17.44 -1.23 -22.28
C ARG A 13 17.62 -1.75 -20.86
N TYR A 14 16.52 -2.06 -20.21
CA TYR A 14 16.54 -2.72 -18.92
C TYR A 14 17.23 -4.08 -19.11
N SER A 15 18.43 -4.22 -18.59
CA SER A 15 19.08 -5.49 -18.43
C SER A 15 18.28 -6.29 -17.40
N SER A 16 17.62 -7.35 -17.84
CA SER A 16 16.77 -8.21 -17.03
C SER A 16 17.57 -9.22 -16.24
N SER A 17 18.42 -8.76 -15.34
CA SER A 17 18.87 -9.59 -14.23
C SER A 17 18.20 -9.07 -12.94
N ALA A 18 16.87 -9.07 -12.92
CA ALA A 18 16.14 -8.90 -11.67
C ALA A 18 16.42 -10.16 -10.83
N ALA A 19 17.26 -10.01 -9.82
CA ALA A 19 17.37 -11.02 -8.78
C ALA A 19 15.97 -11.26 -8.22
N THR A 20 15.54 -12.52 -8.26
CA THR A 20 14.24 -12.93 -7.76
C THR A 20 14.23 -12.75 -6.25
N VAL A 21 13.44 -11.81 -5.73
CA VAL A 21 13.23 -11.63 -4.29
C VAL A 21 12.27 -12.73 -3.84
N PRO A 22 12.72 -13.71 -3.03
CA PRO A 22 11.80 -14.71 -2.50
C PRO A 22 10.82 -14.01 -1.56
N LEU A 23 9.51 -14.10 -1.86
CA LEU A 23 8.48 -13.54 -0.97
C LEU A 23 8.42 -14.36 0.31
N SER A 24 8.65 -13.71 1.44
CA SER A 24 8.48 -14.30 2.77
C SER A 24 7.01 -14.47 3.15
N ALA A 25 6.11 -13.72 2.51
CA ALA A 25 4.69 -13.66 2.85
C ALA A 25 3.78 -13.60 1.62
N PRO A 26 2.55 -14.16 1.69
CA PRO A 26 1.55 -13.99 0.65
C PRO A 26 1.24 -12.50 0.44
N THR A 27 1.25 -12.06 -0.83
CA THR A 27 1.13 -10.63 -1.18
C THR A 27 0.03 -10.41 -2.21
N PHE A 28 -0.84 -9.43 -1.95
CA PHE A 28 -1.81 -8.93 -2.91
C PHE A 28 -1.34 -7.60 -3.49
N ALA A 29 -1.39 -7.47 -4.82
CA ALA A 29 -1.21 -6.19 -5.48
C ALA A 29 -2.55 -5.67 -6.00
N VAL A 30 -2.94 -4.49 -5.58
CA VAL A 30 -4.20 -3.84 -5.95
C VAL A 30 -3.91 -2.79 -7.01
N PHE A 31 -4.31 -3.10 -8.25
CA PHE A 31 -4.25 -2.19 -9.39
C PHE A 31 -5.63 -1.67 -9.74
N GLY A 32 -5.69 -0.55 -10.42
CA GLY A 32 -6.93 -0.03 -10.99
C GLY A 32 -6.74 0.44 -12.42
N ALA A 33 -7.84 0.54 -13.18
CA ALA A 33 -7.81 1.15 -14.50
C ALA A 33 -7.56 2.66 -14.44
N ASN A 34 -7.98 3.30 -13.32
CA ASN A 34 -7.86 4.75 -13.11
C ASN A 34 -7.86 5.09 -11.61
N THR A 35 -7.75 6.40 -11.30
CA THR A 35 -8.03 6.95 -9.96
C THR A 35 -9.54 6.85 -9.67
N GLY A 36 -9.92 6.72 -8.39
CA GLY A 36 -11.32 6.73 -7.96
C GLY A 36 -12.12 5.46 -8.30
N VAL A 37 -11.49 4.36 -8.71
CA VAL A 37 -12.17 3.08 -9.02
C VAL A 37 -12.40 2.20 -7.78
N GLY A 38 -12.06 2.69 -6.58
CA GLY A 38 -12.30 1.98 -5.32
C GLY A 38 -11.15 1.11 -4.81
N LYS A 39 -9.92 1.29 -5.30
CA LYS A 39 -8.74 0.51 -4.82
C LYS A 39 -8.61 0.50 -3.31
N THR A 40 -8.62 1.66 -2.70
CA THR A 40 -8.44 1.84 -1.26
C THR A 40 -9.58 1.21 -0.44
N LEU A 41 -10.81 1.26 -0.96
CA LEU A 41 -11.95 0.58 -0.35
C LEU A 41 -11.76 -0.95 -0.38
N VAL A 42 -11.30 -1.49 -1.50
CA VAL A 42 -11.00 -2.93 -1.65
C VAL A 42 -9.82 -3.31 -0.75
N SER A 43 -8.77 -2.50 -0.68
CA SER A 43 -7.63 -2.74 0.22
C SER A 43 -8.05 -2.81 1.68
N ALA A 44 -8.93 -1.90 2.14
CA ALA A 44 -9.47 -1.90 3.50
C ALA A 44 -10.36 -3.14 3.75
N GLY A 45 -11.22 -3.50 2.79
CA GLY A 45 -12.06 -4.69 2.87
C GLY A 45 -11.26 -5.99 2.89
N LEU A 46 -10.20 -6.07 2.09
CA LEU A 46 -9.28 -7.21 2.05
C LEU A 46 -8.53 -7.34 3.38
N ALA A 47 -7.98 -6.25 3.90
CA ALA A 47 -7.31 -6.24 5.21
C ALA A 47 -8.26 -6.69 6.32
N ALA A 48 -9.50 -6.20 6.34
CA ALA A 48 -10.51 -6.63 7.30
C ALA A 48 -10.88 -8.11 7.14
N ALA A 49 -11.02 -8.61 5.91
CA ALA A 49 -11.32 -10.02 5.65
C ALA A 49 -10.19 -10.94 6.13
N LEU A 50 -8.94 -10.59 5.88
CA LEU A 50 -7.77 -11.34 6.32
C LEU A 50 -7.66 -11.37 7.86
N LEU A 51 -7.86 -10.23 8.50
CA LEU A 51 -7.79 -10.10 9.97
C LEU A 51 -9.01 -10.70 10.67
N SER A 52 -10.17 -10.82 10.00
CA SER A 52 -11.36 -11.49 10.56
C SER A 52 -11.34 -13.00 10.40
N SER A 53 -10.39 -13.55 9.63
CA SER A 53 -10.28 -14.98 9.44
C SER A 53 -10.10 -15.69 10.77
N SER A 54 -10.96 -16.67 11.06
CA SER A 54 -10.82 -17.59 12.19
C SER A 54 -9.65 -18.56 12.01
N SER A 55 -8.95 -18.49 10.88
CA SER A 55 -7.72 -19.24 10.67
C SER A 55 -6.61 -18.70 11.57
N PRO A 56 -6.05 -19.51 12.47
CA PRO A 56 -4.94 -19.10 13.32
C PRO A 56 -3.66 -18.76 12.52
N SER A 57 -3.70 -18.94 11.21
CA SER A 57 -2.55 -18.70 10.34
C SER A 57 -2.31 -17.21 10.01
N VAL A 58 -3.29 -16.32 10.20
CA VAL A 58 -3.12 -14.87 9.89
C VAL A 58 -3.01 -14.08 11.18
N SER A 59 -1.81 -13.67 11.53
CA SER A 59 -1.52 -12.81 12.70
C SER A 59 -1.41 -11.35 12.34
N ALA A 60 -1.01 -11.02 11.11
CA ALA A 60 -0.78 -9.65 10.72
C ALA A 60 -1.14 -9.36 9.25
N VAL A 61 -1.50 -8.10 8.99
CA VAL A 61 -1.62 -7.53 7.64
C VAL A 61 -0.73 -6.30 7.56
N SER A 62 0.16 -6.29 6.58
CA SER A 62 1.00 -5.15 6.24
C SER A 62 0.51 -4.52 4.93
N TYR A 63 0.16 -3.24 4.98
CA TYR A 63 -0.30 -2.47 3.84
C TYR A 63 0.75 -1.43 3.44
N LEU A 64 1.05 -1.33 2.14
CA LEU A 64 1.94 -0.32 1.58
C LEU A 64 1.29 0.44 0.43
N LYS A 65 1.33 1.78 0.52
CA LYS A 65 1.09 2.73 -0.57
C LYS A 65 2.43 3.34 -0.98
N PRO A 66 3.08 2.90 -2.06
CA PRO A 66 4.40 3.41 -2.44
C PRO A 66 4.40 4.89 -2.81
N LEU A 67 3.38 5.34 -3.53
CA LEU A 67 3.24 6.73 -3.99
C LEU A 67 1.87 7.27 -3.59
N GLN A 68 1.84 8.40 -2.89
CA GLN A 68 0.62 9.07 -2.42
C GLN A 68 0.65 10.54 -2.79
N THR A 69 -0.36 11.03 -3.47
CA THR A 69 -0.62 12.46 -3.73
C THR A 69 -1.89 12.91 -3.00
N GLY A 70 -2.07 14.21 -2.79
CA GLY A 70 -3.19 14.74 -1.99
C GLY A 70 -3.01 14.54 -0.48
N TYR A 71 -1.78 14.29 -0.03
CA TYR A 71 -1.49 14.05 1.36
C TYR A 71 -1.51 15.36 2.18
N PRO A 72 -2.01 15.37 3.41
CA PRO A 72 -2.54 14.25 4.22
C PRO A 72 -4.04 13.97 4.03
N ALA A 73 -4.80 14.84 3.35
CA ALA A 73 -6.25 14.78 3.27
C ALA A 73 -6.75 13.50 2.58
N ASP A 74 -6.12 13.11 1.46
CA ASP A 74 -6.49 11.97 0.63
C ASP A 74 -5.61 10.73 0.89
N SER A 75 -5.08 10.56 2.12
CA SER A 75 -4.17 9.47 2.42
C SER A 75 -4.85 8.11 2.43
N ASP A 76 -4.52 7.26 1.47
CA ASP A 76 -5.04 5.90 1.35
C ASP A 76 -4.65 5.03 2.55
N ALA A 77 -3.41 5.16 3.04
CA ALA A 77 -2.95 4.42 4.22
C ALA A 77 -3.75 4.79 5.49
N ARG A 78 -4.07 6.08 5.67
CA ARG A 78 -4.93 6.54 6.77
C ARG A 78 -6.36 6.03 6.63
N PHE A 79 -6.87 5.98 5.41
CA PHE A 79 -8.19 5.40 5.14
C PHE A 79 -8.23 3.92 5.52
N VAL A 80 -7.27 3.11 5.06
CA VAL A 80 -7.18 1.68 5.41
C VAL A 80 -7.05 1.50 6.92
N PHE A 81 -6.16 2.28 7.55
CA PHE A 81 -5.97 2.28 8.99
C PHE A 81 -7.26 2.56 9.77
N ALA A 82 -8.03 3.55 9.36
CA ALA A 82 -9.28 3.95 10.05
C ALA A 82 -10.45 3.00 9.76
N ARG A 83 -10.57 2.51 8.52
CA ARG A 83 -11.73 1.72 8.08
C ARG A 83 -11.63 0.25 8.44
N THR A 84 -10.44 -0.34 8.42
CA THR A 84 -10.28 -1.77 8.75
C THR A 84 -10.81 -2.11 10.15
N PRO A 85 -10.45 -1.39 11.24
CA PRO A 85 -11.01 -1.64 12.56
C PRO A 85 -12.54 -1.45 12.63
N ALA A 86 -13.07 -0.46 11.90
CA ALA A 86 -14.51 -0.23 11.84
C ALA A 86 -15.27 -1.39 11.17
N LEU A 87 -14.71 -1.93 10.07
CA LEU A 87 -15.27 -3.09 9.37
C LEU A 87 -15.23 -4.36 10.24
N LEU A 88 -14.15 -4.55 11.01
CA LEU A 88 -14.03 -5.67 11.93
C LEU A 88 -15.08 -5.60 13.04
N ARG A 89 -15.29 -4.44 13.66
CA ARG A 89 -16.34 -4.25 14.66
C ARG A 89 -17.74 -4.52 14.12
N GLY A 90 -18.03 -4.06 12.91
CA GLY A 90 -19.33 -4.29 12.27
C GLY A 90 -19.60 -5.75 11.88
N ARG A 91 -18.57 -6.58 11.82
CA ARG A 91 -18.66 -8.01 11.49
C ARG A 91 -18.51 -8.92 12.71
N ALA A 92 -18.18 -8.36 13.86
CA ALA A 92 -18.04 -9.15 15.09
C ALA A 92 -19.38 -9.78 15.45
N SER A 93 -19.46 -11.09 15.24
CA SER A 93 -20.57 -11.91 15.70
C SER A 93 -20.32 -12.22 17.18
N SER A 94 -21.35 -12.08 18.01
CA SER A 94 -21.34 -12.49 19.42
C SER A 94 -21.09 -14.00 19.63
N SER A 95 -20.99 -14.76 18.55
CA SER A 95 -20.76 -16.21 18.57
C SER A 95 -19.27 -16.60 18.41
N SER A 96 -18.33 -15.67 18.28
CA SER A 96 -16.91 -16.01 18.25
C SER A 96 -16.42 -16.40 19.64
N PRO A 97 -15.80 -17.57 19.82
CA PRO A 97 -15.34 -18.04 21.14
C PRO A 97 -14.08 -17.31 21.66
N ARG A 98 -13.42 -16.49 20.83
CA ARG A 98 -12.17 -15.80 21.17
C ARG A 98 -12.31 -14.30 21.07
N ALA A 99 -11.82 -13.60 22.09
CA ALA A 99 -11.58 -12.17 22.01
C ALA A 99 -10.37 -11.88 21.10
N THR A 100 -10.47 -10.93 20.21
CA THR A 100 -9.36 -10.53 19.35
C THR A 100 -8.99 -9.09 19.60
N ARG A 101 -7.74 -8.84 19.90
CA ARG A 101 -7.15 -7.51 20.05
C ARG A 101 -6.44 -7.11 18.75
N LEU A 102 -6.85 -6.01 18.13
CA LEU A 102 -6.16 -5.45 16.99
C LEU A 102 -5.24 -4.31 17.41
N VAL A 103 -3.97 -4.42 17.09
CA VAL A 103 -2.99 -3.33 17.19
C VAL A 103 -2.79 -2.77 15.80
N ALA A 104 -3.22 -1.53 15.56
CA ALA A 104 -3.08 -0.89 14.25
C ALA A 104 -2.10 0.28 14.31
N SER A 105 -1.28 0.45 13.27
CA SER A 105 -0.35 1.55 13.10
C SER A 105 -0.43 2.14 11.70
N CYS A 106 -0.15 3.46 11.58
CA CYS A 106 -0.05 4.15 10.30
C CYS A 106 1.13 5.10 10.30
N ARG A 107 1.94 5.07 9.24
CA ARG A 107 3.10 5.97 9.10
C ARG A 107 3.38 6.34 7.64
N THR A 108 3.98 7.53 7.46
CA THR A 108 4.54 7.98 6.18
C THR A 108 6.05 8.08 6.32
N LEU A 109 6.80 7.51 5.35
CA LEU A 109 8.26 7.41 5.45
C LEU A 109 8.94 8.68 4.93
N PHE A 110 8.57 9.11 3.73
CA PHE A 110 9.21 10.22 3.01
C PHE A 110 8.16 11.23 2.53
N PRO A 111 7.68 12.14 3.41
CA PRO A 111 6.80 13.23 2.97
C PRO A 111 7.62 14.31 2.25
N SER A 112 7.01 14.97 1.26
CA SER A 112 7.64 16.11 0.58
C SER A 112 7.77 17.31 1.53
N PRO A 113 8.73 18.23 1.28
CA PRO A 113 8.87 19.45 2.06
C PRO A 113 7.60 20.31 2.07
N ALA A 114 6.79 20.27 1.01
CA ALA A 114 5.55 21.01 0.90
C ALA A 114 4.46 20.53 1.86
N VAL A 115 4.55 19.29 2.35
CA VAL A 115 3.64 18.74 3.35
C VAL A 115 3.74 19.50 4.67
N GLY A 116 4.93 20.07 4.99
CA GLY A 116 5.15 21.02 6.07
C GLY A 116 4.99 20.45 7.48
N ALA A 117 5.19 21.33 8.48
CA ALA A 117 5.07 20.99 9.88
C ALA A 117 3.62 20.72 10.33
N GLU A 118 2.59 21.08 9.54
CA GLU A 118 1.19 20.74 9.81
C GLU A 118 0.93 19.23 9.70
N ALA A 119 1.82 18.54 9.00
CA ALA A 119 1.82 17.09 8.93
C ALA A 119 2.79 16.47 9.94
N ALA A 120 3.38 17.25 10.82
CA ALA A 120 4.24 16.81 11.89
C ALA A 120 3.42 16.34 13.10
N PRO A 121 3.86 15.28 13.74
CA PRO A 121 4.88 14.34 13.31
C PRO A 121 4.21 13.13 12.64
N LEU A 122 4.40 12.98 11.37
CA LEU A 122 3.92 11.85 10.58
C LEU A 122 4.64 10.53 10.90
N HIS A 123 5.46 10.54 11.91
CA HIS A 123 5.81 9.38 12.71
C HIS A 123 4.67 9.04 13.69
N GLU A 124 3.43 9.48 13.41
CA GLU A 124 2.29 9.05 14.18
C GLU A 124 2.14 7.53 14.05
N ARG A 125 2.78 6.90 14.99
CA ARG A 125 2.43 5.58 15.43
C ARG A 125 1.10 5.70 16.16
N GLN A 126 0.02 6.01 15.43
CA GLN A 126 -1.31 5.90 15.98
C GLN A 126 -1.55 4.42 16.22
N GLN A 127 -1.42 4.00 17.46
CA GLN A 127 -1.82 2.67 17.89
C GLN A 127 -3.29 2.75 18.27
N ASN A 128 -4.14 2.18 17.44
CA ASN A 128 -5.52 1.97 17.79
C ASN A 128 -5.66 0.52 18.27
N VAL A 129 -5.90 0.34 19.56
CA VAL A 129 -6.19 -0.97 20.11
C VAL A 129 -7.70 -1.15 20.09
N VAL A 130 -8.17 -2.11 19.31
CA VAL A 130 -9.59 -2.42 19.16
C VAL A 130 -9.80 -3.87 19.52
N ALA A 131 -10.63 -4.13 20.53
CA ALA A 131 -11.13 -5.46 20.82
C ALA A 131 -12.36 -5.77 19.95
N TYR A 132 -12.42 -6.94 19.35
CA TYR A 132 -13.58 -7.46 18.63
C TYR A 132 -13.65 -8.98 18.79
N GLY A 133 -14.85 -9.54 18.70
CA GLY A 133 -15.10 -10.97 18.92
C GLY A 133 -15.78 -11.26 20.27
N GLY A 134 -15.71 -12.49 20.72
CA GLY A 134 -16.43 -12.98 21.90
C GLY A 134 -15.74 -12.69 23.24
N ASP A 135 -16.41 -13.12 24.31
CA ASP A 135 -15.98 -12.92 25.71
C ASP A 135 -15.06 -14.05 26.21
N GLY A 136 -14.39 -14.76 25.29
CA GLY A 136 -13.55 -15.92 25.61
C GLY A 136 -12.31 -15.53 26.44
N ALA A 137 -11.86 -16.45 27.29
CA ALA A 137 -10.69 -16.26 28.15
C ALA A 137 -9.36 -16.20 27.36
N GLU A 138 -9.35 -16.60 26.09
CA GLU A 138 -8.17 -16.53 25.23
C GLU A 138 -8.24 -15.27 24.35
N GLU A 139 -7.25 -14.40 24.51
CA GLU A 139 -7.08 -13.19 23.69
C GLU A 139 -6.06 -13.46 22.58
N GLU A 140 -6.48 -13.31 21.32
CA GLU A 140 -5.60 -13.37 20.15
C GLU A 140 -5.23 -11.93 19.75
N THR A 141 -3.93 -11.64 19.63
CA THR A 141 -3.47 -10.34 19.13
C THR A 141 -3.22 -10.40 17.62
N LYS A 142 -3.84 -9.48 16.87
CA LYS A 142 -3.61 -9.27 15.43
C LYS A 142 -3.02 -7.89 15.19
N VAL A 143 -2.22 -7.76 14.13
CA VAL A 143 -1.52 -6.52 13.80
C VAL A 143 -1.94 -6.00 12.42
N LEU A 144 -2.21 -4.69 12.32
CA LEU A 144 -2.38 -3.96 11.06
C LEU A 144 -1.31 -2.87 10.97
N SER A 145 -0.39 -3.00 10.02
CA SER A 145 0.61 -1.96 9.74
C SER A 145 0.29 -1.28 8.41
N CYS A 146 -0.04 0.01 8.42
CA CYS A 146 -0.29 0.79 7.22
C CYS A 146 0.88 1.74 6.97
N ARG A 147 1.42 1.75 5.74
CA ARG A 147 2.56 2.60 5.37
C ARG A 147 2.29 3.34 4.07
N THR A 148 2.70 4.60 4.02
CA THR A 148 2.92 5.35 2.79
C THR A 148 4.43 5.53 2.63
N ALA A 149 5.00 5.21 1.45
CA ALA A 149 6.42 5.44 1.26
C ALA A 149 6.67 6.93 0.92
N TYR A 150 6.30 7.38 -0.25
CA TYR A 150 6.49 8.76 -0.70
C TYR A 150 5.16 9.50 -0.75
N ALA A 151 5.11 10.71 -0.19
CA ALA A 151 3.89 11.49 -0.11
C ALA A 151 4.08 12.94 -0.56
N TRP A 152 3.18 13.44 -1.39
CA TRP A 152 3.10 14.83 -1.86
C TRP A 152 1.77 15.45 -1.50
N ARG A 153 1.80 16.77 -1.28
CA ARG A 153 0.62 17.55 -0.87
C ARG A 153 -0.39 17.72 -2.02
N GLU A 154 0.11 18.01 -3.22
CA GLU A 154 -0.78 18.30 -4.35
C GLU A 154 -1.52 17.03 -4.83
N PRO A 155 -2.85 17.12 -5.06
CA PRO A 155 -3.67 15.98 -5.51
C PRO A 155 -3.62 15.83 -7.04
N VAL A 156 -2.43 15.74 -7.59
CA VAL A 156 -2.15 15.54 -9.02
C VAL A 156 -1.43 14.20 -9.24
N SER A 157 -1.11 13.86 -10.50
CA SER A 157 -0.33 12.65 -10.76
C SER A 157 1.06 12.72 -10.12
N PRO A 158 1.64 11.58 -9.67
CA PRO A 158 2.89 11.58 -8.89
C PRO A 158 4.05 12.34 -9.54
N HIS A 159 4.24 12.25 -10.86
CA HIS A 159 5.33 12.97 -11.54
C HIS A 159 5.16 14.50 -11.48
N LEU A 160 3.91 14.98 -11.60
CA LEU A 160 3.63 16.43 -11.50
C LEU A 160 3.79 16.92 -10.06
N ALA A 161 3.34 16.14 -9.08
CA ALA A 161 3.54 16.48 -7.68
C ALA A 161 5.03 16.52 -7.32
N ALA A 162 5.79 15.52 -7.78
CA ALA A 162 7.24 15.45 -7.58
C ALA A 162 7.98 16.65 -8.17
N GLU A 163 7.60 17.07 -9.38
CA GLU A 163 8.16 18.25 -10.05
C GLU A 163 7.83 19.54 -9.29
N ARG A 164 6.54 19.75 -8.95
CA ARG A 164 6.07 21.00 -8.34
C ARG A 164 6.55 21.19 -6.91
N GLU A 165 6.68 20.10 -6.17
CA GLU A 165 7.11 20.15 -4.77
C GLU A 165 8.62 19.93 -4.60
N GLY A 166 9.37 19.81 -5.71
CA GLY A 166 10.83 19.67 -5.68
C GLY A 166 11.33 18.37 -5.05
N MET A 167 10.49 17.34 -4.98
CA MET A 167 10.85 16.03 -4.46
C MET A 167 10.75 14.99 -5.57
N ALA A 168 11.77 14.92 -6.41
CA ALA A 168 11.90 13.90 -7.44
C ALA A 168 12.30 12.57 -6.79
N VAL A 169 11.63 11.49 -7.19
CA VAL A 169 11.92 10.13 -6.73
C VAL A 169 12.11 9.23 -7.94
N GLY A 170 13.24 8.53 -7.99
CA GLY A 170 13.57 7.61 -9.07
C GLY A 170 12.85 6.26 -8.94
N ASP A 171 12.70 5.57 -10.08
CA ASP A 171 12.06 4.24 -10.09
C ASP A 171 12.82 3.22 -9.23
N ASP A 172 14.15 3.30 -9.20
CA ASP A 172 14.98 2.41 -8.40
C ASP A 172 14.78 2.62 -6.90
N GLU A 173 14.54 3.87 -6.48
CA GLU A 173 14.23 4.22 -5.09
C GLU A 173 12.86 3.66 -4.68
N VAL A 174 11.85 3.81 -5.54
CA VAL A 174 10.51 3.26 -5.28
C VAL A 174 10.56 1.74 -5.24
N ARG A 175 11.23 1.10 -6.21
CA ARG A 175 11.41 -0.36 -6.24
C ARG A 175 12.14 -0.86 -5.00
N GLY A 176 13.27 -0.25 -4.66
CA GLY A 176 14.03 -0.60 -3.46
C GLY A 176 13.21 -0.53 -2.18
N CYS A 177 12.38 0.51 -2.03
CA CYS A 177 11.47 0.63 -0.89
C CYS A 177 10.43 -0.50 -0.86
N VAL A 178 9.86 -0.87 -2.02
CA VAL A 178 8.89 -1.97 -2.12
C VAL A 178 9.56 -3.31 -1.86
N GLU A 179 10.73 -3.55 -2.42
CA GLU A 179 11.51 -4.79 -2.21
C GLU A 179 11.91 -4.95 -0.74
N GLN A 180 12.39 -3.89 -0.11
CA GLN A 180 12.70 -3.91 1.32
C GLN A 180 11.46 -4.26 2.15
N TRP A 181 10.32 -3.63 1.86
CA TRP A 181 9.06 -3.93 2.54
C TRP A 181 8.60 -5.37 2.32
N LEU A 182 8.79 -5.94 1.13
CA LEU A 182 8.47 -7.33 0.82
C LEU A 182 9.34 -8.33 1.61
N LEU A 183 10.60 -7.96 1.90
CA LEU A 183 11.55 -8.77 2.63
C LEU A 183 11.43 -8.61 4.16
N GLU A 184 10.79 -7.53 4.64
CA GLU A 184 10.61 -7.35 6.08
C GLU A 184 9.86 -8.55 6.68
N GLU A 185 10.47 -9.13 7.70
CA GLU A 185 9.78 -10.06 8.60
C GLU A 185 8.97 -9.20 9.56
N ASP A 186 7.66 -9.11 9.32
CA ASP A 186 6.80 -8.38 10.23
C ASP A 186 6.72 -9.14 11.56
N GLU A 187 6.90 -8.42 12.67
CA GLU A 187 6.88 -8.92 14.04
C GLU A 187 5.47 -9.44 14.41
N GLY A 188 5.17 -10.64 14.04
CA GLY A 188 3.97 -11.36 14.47
C GLY A 188 4.41 -12.62 15.22
N GLU A 189 4.04 -12.74 16.50
CA GLU A 189 4.32 -13.93 17.30
C GLU A 189 3.72 -15.19 16.63
N GLY A 190 4.56 -15.90 15.85
CA GLY A 190 4.26 -17.25 15.35
C GLY A 190 3.22 -17.38 14.21
N GLY A 191 2.63 -16.30 13.71
CA GLY A 191 1.61 -16.34 12.66
C GLY A 191 2.08 -15.82 11.30
N LYS A 192 1.29 -16.08 10.24
CA LYS A 192 1.58 -15.62 8.88
C LYS A 192 1.19 -14.16 8.72
N VAL A 193 2.11 -13.38 8.15
CA VAL A 193 1.84 -12.02 7.68
C VAL A 193 1.30 -12.07 6.25
N TRP A 194 0.29 -11.25 5.97
CA TRP A 194 -0.19 -11.00 4.61
C TRP A 194 0.14 -9.57 4.21
N LYS A 195 0.56 -9.39 2.97
CA LYS A 195 0.96 -8.08 2.44
C LYS A 195 -0.02 -7.58 1.40
N VAL A 196 -0.34 -6.27 1.47
CA VAL A 196 -1.24 -5.60 0.52
C VAL A 196 -0.52 -4.39 -0.04
N LEU A 197 -0.17 -4.42 -1.33
CA LEU A 197 0.44 -3.33 -2.07
C LEU A 197 -0.64 -2.62 -2.89
N GLU A 198 -0.83 -1.31 -2.72
CA GLU A 198 -1.77 -0.55 -3.53
C GLU A 198 -1.05 0.48 -4.41
N THR A 199 -1.28 0.41 -5.72
CA THR A 199 -0.66 1.33 -6.67
C THR A 199 -1.38 2.68 -6.73
N ALA A 200 -0.66 3.73 -7.09
CA ALA A 200 -1.21 5.06 -7.32
C ALA A 200 -1.88 5.13 -8.69
N GLY A 201 -2.99 5.86 -8.82
CA GLY A 201 -3.66 6.08 -10.10
C GLY A 201 -4.10 4.80 -10.82
N GLY A 202 -4.01 4.80 -12.13
CA GLY A 202 -4.28 3.64 -12.98
C GLY A 202 -3.02 2.85 -13.34
N VAL A 203 -3.19 1.64 -13.84
CA VAL A 203 -2.09 0.75 -14.25
C VAL A 203 -1.15 1.38 -15.29
N ALA A 204 -1.70 2.21 -16.18
CA ALA A 204 -0.96 2.98 -17.18
C ALA A 204 -0.72 4.45 -16.78
N SER A 205 -0.96 4.81 -15.52
CA SER A 205 -0.65 6.16 -15.03
C SER A 205 0.85 6.30 -14.77
N PRO A 206 1.42 7.52 -14.96
CA PRO A 206 2.83 7.75 -14.67
C PRO A 206 3.09 7.73 -13.15
N GLY A 207 4.20 7.12 -12.76
CA GLY A 207 4.80 7.20 -11.43
C GLY A 207 5.52 8.53 -11.20
N ALA A 208 6.32 8.62 -10.13
CA ALA A 208 7.02 9.85 -9.77
C ALA A 208 8.11 10.27 -10.79
N SER A 209 8.76 9.31 -11.44
CA SER A 209 9.75 9.53 -12.51
C SER A 209 9.14 9.80 -13.90
N GLY A 210 7.81 9.59 -14.05
CA GLY A 210 7.11 9.56 -15.33
C GLY A 210 7.02 8.17 -15.98
N ALA A 211 7.70 7.15 -15.47
CA ALA A 211 7.52 5.77 -15.91
C ALA A 211 6.11 5.26 -15.54
N LEU A 212 5.58 4.32 -16.33
CA LEU A 212 4.24 3.78 -16.06
C LEU A 212 4.23 2.91 -14.81
N GLN A 213 3.11 2.93 -14.07
CA GLN A 213 2.93 2.10 -12.87
C GLN A 213 3.11 0.60 -13.18
N CYS A 214 2.63 0.13 -14.32
CA CYS A 214 2.81 -1.26 -14.73
C CYS A 214 4.28 -1.64 -14.94
N ASP A 215 5.12 -0.73 -15.42
CA ASP A 215 6.55 -0.97 -15.62
C ASP A 215 7.32 -0.84 -14.31
N LEU A 216 6.91 0.11 -13.45
CA LEU A 216 7.52 0.34 -12.14
C LEU A 216 7.45 -0.92 -11.25
N TYR A 217 6.30 -1.60 -11.24
CA TYR A 217 6.10 -2.79 -10.39
C TYR A 217 6.29 -4.12 -11.12
N ARG A 218 6.70 -4.11 -12.39
CA ARG A 218 6.86 -5.33 -13.19
C ARG A 218 7.87 -6.31 -12.62
N CYS A 219 9.00 -5.82 -12.16
CA CYS A 219 10.04 -6.66 -11.57
C CYS A 219 9.62 -7.27 -10.22
N VAL A 220 8.84 -6.54 -9.42
CA VAL A 220 8.33 -7.01 -8.13
C VAL A 220 7.31 -8.14 -8.32
N THR A 221 6.55 -8.11 -9.42
CA THR A 221 5.42 -9.00 -9.65
C THR A 221 5.79 -10.32 -10.34
N PHE A 222 6.82 -10.35 -11.16
CA PHE A 222 7.22 -11.57 -11.88
C PHE A 222 7.95 -12.61 -11.02
N THR A 223 8.47 -12.22 -9.90
CA THR A 223 9.22 -13.10 -8.98
C THR A 223 8.32 -13.94 -8.09
N ALA A 224 7.03 -13.63 -8.06
CA ALA A 224 6.11 -14.10 -7.03
C ALA A 224 5.04 -15.06 -7.57
N CYS A 225 5.31 -15.85 -8.59
CA CYS A 225 4.32 -16.75 -9.22
C CYS A 225 3.68 -17.78 -8.29
N SER A 226 4.19 -18.03 -7.10
CA SER A 226 3.61 -19.01 -6.17
C SER A 226 2.75 -18.43 -5.04
N GLY A 227 2.65 -17.10 -4.91
CA GLY A 227 1.93 -16.49 -3.78
C GLY A 227 1.39 -15.08 -4.04
N PHE A 228 1.43 -14.61 -5.29
CA PHE A 228 0.99 -13.26 -5.64
C PHE A 228 -0.38 -13.26 -6.31
N CYS A 229 -1.34 -12.55 -5.77
CA CYS A 229 -2.67 -12.38 -6.36
C CYS A 229 -2.86 -10.93 -6.84
N TYR A 230 -3.20 -10.77 -8.12
CA TYR A 230 -3.53 -9.47 -8.69
C TYR A 230 -5.02 -9.19 -8.58
N LEU A 231 -5.36 -8.09 -7.91
CA LEU A 231 -6.70 -7.53 -7.96
C LEU A 231 -6.74 -6.36 -8.94
N PHE A 232 -7.30 -6.59 -10.12
CA PHE A 232 -7.48 -5.54 -11.12
C PHE A 232 -8.91 -4.99 -11.07
N LEU A 233 -9.04 -3.74 -10.63
CA LEU A 233 -10.33 -3.07 -10.51
C LEU A 233 -10.63 -2.25 -11.76
N ARG A 234 -11.71 -2.61 -12.46
CA ARG A 234 -12.33 -1.78 -13.49
C ARG A 234 -13.51 -1.03 -12.87
N ARG A 235 -13.78 0.15 -13.36
CA ARG A 235 -15.03 0.86 -13.02
C ARG A 235 -16.18 0.01 -13.53
N ALA A 236 -17.03 -0.49 -12.63
CA ALA A 236 -18.31 -1.03 -13.05
C ALA A 236 -19.09 0.15 -13.65
N CYS A 237 -19.41 0.09 -14.95
CA CYS A 237 -20.45 0.92 -15.52
C CYS A 237 -21.77 0.47 -14.89
N PHE A 238 -22.23 1.17 -13.89
CA PHE A 238 -23.64 1.15 -13.54
C PHE A 238 -24.33 1.90 -14.69
N LEU A 239 -24.85 1.16 -15.66
CA LEU A 239 -25.91 1.65 -16.51
C LEU A 239 -27.13 1.83 -15.59
N ALA A 240 -27.53 3.09 -15.41
CA ALA A 240 -28.80 3.45 -14.83
C ALA A 240 -29.95 3.07 -15.81
#